data_e9e5926068b11a603db1b0e6eba2751f
#
_entry.id   e9e5926068b11a603db1b0e6eba2751f
#
_cell.length_a   1.000
_cell.length_b   1.000
_cell.length_c   1.000
_cell.angle_alpha   90.00
_cell.angle_beta   90.00
_cell.angle_gamma   90.00
#
_symmetry.space_group_name_H-M   'P 1'
#
loop_
_entity.id
_entity.type
_entity.pdbx_description
1 polymer ?
#
loop_
_entity_poly.entity_id
_entity_poly.type
_entity_poly.pdbx_seq_one_letter_code
_entity_poly.pdbx_strand_id
1 'polypeptide(L)'
;MTNRIVLNETSFFGWGAREVLPEEIKKRKFKKALFVTDQMLLSVGIAKKVIDLLDKEEIEYIVYDDIKPNPTITNVKKGLRICKKYHCDYIVAVGGGSVIDTAKAIGIVYNNPEFKDIKSLVGVADTKNKSLPIIALPTTAGTAAEVTINYVITDEEALVKMVCVDPNDIPVLSIVDAELMSGMPASLAAATGLDALTHAMEGYITKAHWEMTDMFHLKAMKIIYENLEKAVNKNQKAIEQMALAQYIAGMGFSNVGLGIVHSMAHQLGALYDTPHGVANALLLPYVMEWNGKVCPERFKDMGEAFG
;
A
#
# COMPACT_ATOMS: atom_id res chain seq x y z
N MET A 1 -25.91 7.86 -11.26
CA MET A 1 -25.04 6.72 -10.86
C MET A 1 -24.58 7.01 -9.43
N THR A 2 -24.50 6.02 -8.55
CA THR A 2 -24.06 6.27 -7.16
C THR A 2 -22.57 5.92 -7.07
N ASN A 3 -21.74 6.89 -6.68
CA ASN A 3 -20.33 6.70 -6.45
C ASN A 3 -20.07 6.43 -4.96
N ARG A 4 -19.18 5.50 -4.65
CA ARG A 4 -18.74 5.18 -3.28
C ARG A 4 -17.29 5.56 -3.11
N ILE A 5 -16.94 6.06 -1.93
CA ILE A 5 -15.55 6.24 -1.53
C ILE A 5 -15.30 5.59 -0.17
N VAL A 6 -14.20 4.86 -0.05
CA VAL A 6 -13.75 4.22 1.19
C VAL A 6 -12.37 4.76 1.51
N LEU A 7 -12.20 5.29 2.71
CA LEU A 7 -10.95 5.85 3.22
C LEU A 7 -10.70 5.37 4.65
N ASN A 8 -9.48 5.57 5.16
CA ASN A 8 -9.15 5.31 6.57
C ASN A 8 -10.00 6.14 7.53
N GLU A 9 -10.13 5.67 8.75
CA GLU A 9 -10.76 6.46 9.83
C GLU A 9 -9.89 7.65 10.21
N THR A 10 -8.57 7.47 10.25
CA THR A 10 -7.60 8.52 10.64
C THR A 10 -6.27 8.31 9.91
N SER A 11 -5.60 9.40 9.56
CA SER A 11 -4.25 9.35 8.99
C SER A 11 -3.40 10.51 9.50
N PHE A 12 -2.12 10.23 9.78
CA PHE A 12 -1.14 11.21 10.19
C PHE A 12 -0.01 11.28 9.17
N PHE A 13 0.50 12.49 8.93
CA PHE A 13 1.52 12.76 7.92
C PHE A 13 2.65 13.61 8.48
N GLY A 14 3.86 13.37 8.01
CA GLY A 14 5.00 14.23 8.26
C GLY A 14 6.22 13.46 8.74
N TRP A 15 7.31 14.20 8.90
CA TRP A 15 8.57 13.66 9.38
C TRP A 15 8.46 13.36 10.88
N GLY A 16 8.68 12.11 11.28
CA GLY A 16 8.51 11.68 12.67
C GLY A 16 7.07 11.40 13.09
N ALA A 17 6.10 11.37 12.15
CA ALA A 17 4.69 11.16 12.46
C ALA A 17 4.42 9.87 13.27
N ARG A 18 5.32 8.87 13.22
CA ARG A 18 5.23 7.62 14.01
C ARG A 18 5.12 7.84 15.52
N GLU A 19 5.55 9.01 16.02
CA GLU A 19 5.50 9.32 17.46
C GLU A 19 4.07 9.31 18.03
N VAL A 20 3.05 9.46 17.18
CA VAL A 20 1.64 9.39 17.61
C VAL A 20 1.17 7.96 17.91
N LEU A 21 1.91 6.93 17.46
CA LEU A 21 1.49 5.52 17.50
C LEU A 21 1.10 5.03 18.89
N PRO A 22 1.89 5.25 19.96
CA PRO A 22 1.55 4.72 21.29
C PRO A 22 0.25 5.35 21.85
N GLU A 23 0.04 6.64 21.64
CA GLU A 23 -1.17 7.32 22.09
C GLU A 23 -2.41 6.79 21.36
N GLU A 24 -2.32 6.61 20.04
CA GLU A 24 -3.41 6.08 19.23
C GLU A 24 -3.76 4.62 19.59
N ILE A 25 -2.76 3.78 19.93
CA ILE A 25 -2.98 2.44 20.44
C ILE A 25 -3.75 2.48 21.77
N LYS A 26 -3.30 3.30 22.72
CA LYS A 26 -3.93 3.46 24.04
C LYS A 26 -5.37 3.99 23.93
N LYS A 27 -5.58 5.00 23.09
CA LYS A 27 -6.90 5.59 22.82
C LYS A 27 -7.90 4.57 22.27
N ARG A 28 -7.44 3.66 21.39
CA ARG A 28 -8.26 2.58 20.82
C ARG A 28 -8.41 1.38 21.75
N LYS A 29 -7.70 1.36 22.89
CA LYS A 29 -7.71 0.30 23.90
C LYS A 29 -7.25 -1.05 23.34
N PHE A 30 -6.36 -1.03 22.34
CA PHE A 30 -5.74 -2.23 21.82
C PHE A 30 -4.76 -2.82 22.83
N LYS A 31 -4.62 -4.15 22.86
CA LYS A 31 -3.87 -4.85 23.91
C LYS A 31 -2.57 -5.44 23.40
N LYS A 32 -2.62 -6.26 22.35
CA LYS A 32 -1.46 -7.00 21.85
C LYS A 32 -1.39 -6.97 20.34
N ALA A 33 -0.32 -6.41 19.80
CA ALA A 33 -0.10 -6.32 18.37
C ALA A 33 0.48 -7.61 17.75
N LEU A 34 0.06 -7.94 16.54
CA LEU A 34 0.94 -8.61 15.62
C LEU A 34 1.74 -7.53 14.88
N PHE A 35 3.05 -7.43 15.19
CA PHE A 35 3.94 -6.49 14.50
C PHE A 35 4.46 -7.16 13.23
N VAL A 36 3.98 -6.73 12.08
CA VAL A 36 4.30 -7.29 10.76
C VAL A 36 5.33 -6.40 10.06
N THR A 37 6.45 -6.99 9.67
CA THR A 37 7.55 -6.30 8.97
C THR A 37 8.33 -7.31 8.12
N ASP A 38 9.48 -6.93 7.59
CA ASP A 38 10.41 -7.83 6.94
C ASP A 38 11.81 -7.77 7.58
N GLN A 39 12.62 -8.80 7.34
CA GLN A 39 13.95 -8.93 7.93
C GLN A 39 14.92 -7.83 7.48
N MET A 40 14.75 -7.30 6.27
CA MET A 40 15.60 -6.22 5.78
C MET A 40 15.33 -4.93 6.57
N LEU A 41 14.08 -4.57 6.80
CA LEU A 41 13.71 -3.39 7.59
C LEU A 41 14.13 -3.49 9.06
N LEU A 42 14.14 -4.71 9.63
CA LEU A 42 14.75 -4.95 10.95
C LEU A 42 16.26 -4.75 10.92
N SER A 43 16.94 -5.33 9.94
CA SER A 43 18.41 -5.29 9.83
C SER A 43 18.95 -3.87 9.62
N VAL A 44 18.25 -3.03 8.87
CA VAL A 44 18.63 -1.62 8.62
C VAL A 44 18.11 -0.66 9.70
N GLY A 45 17.38 -1.17 10.70
CA GLY A 45 16.93 -0.40 11.86
C GLY A 45 15.67 0.45 11.62
N ILE A 46 15.02 0.39 10.45
CA ILE A 46 13.79 1.15 10.17
C ILE A 46 12.65 0.66 11.03
N ALA A 47 12.38 -0.65 11.04
CA ALA A 47 11.34 -1.24 11.90
C ALA A 47 11.65 -1.04 13.39
N LYS A 48 12.94 -1.04 13.76
CA LYS A 48 13.37 -0.80 15.14
C LYS A 48 12.95 0.57 15.67
N LYS A 49 12.92 1.63 14.83
CA LYS A 49 12.42 2.95 15.24
C LYS A 49 11.00 2.92 15.78
N VAL A 50 10.17 2.01 15.24
CA VAL A 50 8.77 1.83 15.69
C VAL A 50 8.71 0.90 16.90
N ILE A 51 9.49 -0.18 16.90
CA ILE A 51 9.60 -1.12 18.03
C ILE A 51 10.04 -0.37 19.31
N ASP A 52 11.04 0.51 19.21
CA ASP A 52 11.53 1.28 20.36
C ASP A 52 10.44 2.18 20.98
N LEU A 53 9.47 2.66 20.19
CA LEU A 53 8.31 3.39 20.71
C LEU A 53 7.35 2.48 21.48
N LEU A 54 7.13 1.26 21.00
CA LEU A 54 6.27 0.28 21.67
C LEU A 54 6.91 -0.18 22.97
N ASP A 55 8.21 -0.48 22.96
CA ASP A 55 8.98 -0.90 24.15
C ASP A 55 8.98 0.18 25.23
N LYS A 56 9.22 1.44 24.84
CA LYS A 56 9.23 2.59 25.76
C LYS A 56 7.90 2.75 26.51
N GLU A 57 6.80 2.43 25.85
CA GLU A 57 5.44 2.60 26.40
C GLU A 57 4.84 1.27 26.89
N GLU A 58 5.67 0.21 27.01
CA GLU A 58 5.31 -1.12 27.49
C GLU A 58 4.12 -1.74 26.75
N ILE A 59 4.01 -1.47 25.43
CA ILE A 59 2.95 -2.01 24.58
C ILE A 59 3.31 -3.42 24.12
N GLU A 60 2.44 -4.39 24.38
CA GLU A 60 2.67 -5.78 24.01
C GLU A 60 2.57 -6.03 22.51
N TYR A 61 3.56 -6.73 21.97
CA TYR A 61 3.56 -7.15 20.55
C TYR A 61 4.28 -8.49 20.35
N ILE A 62 4.01 -9.11 19.21
CA ILE A 62 4.73 -10.28 18.68
C ILE A 62 5.21 -9.94 17.28
N VAL A 63 6.49 -10.09 17.01
CA VAL A 63 7.05 -9.81 15.67
C VAL A 63 6.78 -10.97 14.72
N TYR A 64 6.33 -10.63 13.53
CA TYR A 64 6.28 -11.51 12.36
C TYR A 64 7.01 -10.85 11.20
N ASP A 65 8.17 -11.38 10.83
CA ASP A 65 9.13 -10.79 9.89
C ASP A 65 9.46 -11.67 8.67
N ASP A 66 8.79 -12.84 8.53
CA ASP A 66 8.99 -13.76 7.39
C ASP A 66 8.14 -13.33 6.18
N ILE A 67 8.32 -12.06 5.76
CA ILE A 67 7.67 -11.50 4.58
C ILE A 67 8.69 -11.37 3.44
N LYS A 68 8.33 -11.87 2.27
CA LYS A 68 9.13 -11.75 1.05
C LYS A 68 8.57 -10.64 0.15
N PRO A 69 9.37 -10.04 -0.73
CA PRO A 69 8.84 -9.33 -1.88
C PRO A 69 7.84 -10.25 -2.62
N ASN A 70 6.73 -9.70 -3.14
CA ASN A 70 5.64 -10.51 -3.69
C ASN A 70 5.10 -11.54 -2.68
N PRO A 71 4.37 -11.09 -1.62
CA PRO A 71 4.00 -11.94 -0.50
C PRO A 71 3.11 -13.10 -0.96
N THR A 72 3.30 -14.26 -0.32
CA THR A 72 2.68 -15.51 -0.75
C THR A 72 1.55 -15.96 0.18
N ILE A 73 0.73 -16.90 -0.28
CA ILE A 73 -0.26 -17.59 0.55
C ILE A 73 0.40 -18.19 1.80
N THR A 74 1.62 -18.72 1.64
CA THR A 74 2.39 -19.29 2.77
C THR A 74 2.72 -18.23 3.82
N ASN A 75 3.11 -17.01 3.42
CA ASN A 75 3.35 -15.90 4.36
C ASN A 75 2.07 -15.57 5.17
N VAL A 76 0.93 -15.46 4.50
CA VAL A 76 -0.36 -15.20 5.16
C VAL A 76 -0.70 -16.29 6.17
N LYS A 77 -0.61 -17.57 5.78
CA LYS A 77 -0.91 -18.72 6.67
C LYS A 77 -0.02 -18.76 7.90
N LYS A 78 1.29 -18.45 7.76
CA LYS A 78 2.23 -18.39 8.89
C LYS A 78 1.87 -17.26 9.85
N GLY A 79 1.68 -16.03 9.34
CA GLY A 79 1.31 -14.87 10.15
C GLY A 79 -0.03 -15.07 10.87
N LEU A 80 -1.04 -15.61 10.20
CA LEU A 80 -2.34 -15.94 10.79
C LEU A 80 -2.21 -16.94 11.96
N ARG A 81 -1.36 -17.95 11.80
CA ARG A 81 -1.08 -18.94 12.89
C ARG A 81 -0.46 -18.28 14.11
N ILE A 82 0.51 -17.38 13.89
CA ILE A 82 1.16 -16.61 14.97
C ILE A 82 0.14 -15.70 15.65
N CYS A 83 -0.63 -14.93 14.87
CA CYS A 83 -1.65 -14.02 15.37
C CYS A 83 -2.66 -14.76 16.29
N LYS A 84 -3.16 -15.92 15.86
CA LYS A 84 -4.09 -16.76 16.64
C LYS A 84 -3.43 -17.35 17.89
N LYS A 85 -2.20 -17.85 17.77
CA LYS A 85 -1.46 -18.46 18.89
C LYS A 85 -1.25 -17.50 20.06
N TYR A 86 -0.96 -16.24 19.74
CA TYR A 86 -0.64 -15.24 20.76
C TYR A 86 -1.82 -14.30 21.08
N HIS A 87 -3.01 -14.57 20.51
CA HIS A 87 -4.24 -13.81 20.73
C HIS A 87 -4.07 -12.31 20.47
N CYS A 88 -3.41 -11.95 19.34
CA CYS A 88 -3.30 -10.56 18.96
C CYS A 88 -4.69 -10.01 18.59
N ASP A 89 -4.98 -8.78 19.03
CA ASP A 89 -6.28 -8.12 18.79
C ASP A 89 -6.20 -6.98 17.79
N TYR A 90 -4.99 -6.63 17.33
CA TYR A 90 -4.73 -5.69 16.24
C TYR A 90 -3.40 -6.00 15.54
N ILE A 91 -3.14 -5.32 14.44
CA ILE A 91 -1.91 -5.47 13.63
C ILE A 91 -1.22 -4.11 13.50
N VAL A 92 0.10 -4.06 13.70
CA VAL A 92 0.96 -2.94 13.32
C VAL A 92 1.81 -3.40 12.15
N ALA A 93 1.58 -2.83 10.96
CA ALA A 93 2.29 -3.18 9.73
C ALA A 93 3.30 -2.09 9.39
N VAL A 94 4.60 -2.39 9.50
CA VAL A 94 5.70 -1.47 9.19
C VAL A 94 6.46 -2.00 7.98
N GLY A 95 6.22 -1.41 6.81
CA GLY A 95 6.85 -1.90 5.57
C GLY A 95 6.25 -1.32 4.31
N GLY A 96 6.73 -1.82 3.18
CA GLY A 96 6.14 -1.54 1.87
C GLY A 96 4.84 -2.32 1.62
N GLY A 97 4.36 -2.28 0.38
CA GLY A 97 3.12 -2.96 -0.03
C GLY A 97 3.06 -4.42 0.40
N SER A 98 4.13 -5.20 0.22
CA SER A 98 4.18 -6.62 0.58
C SER A 98 3.86 -6.89 2.06
N VAL A 99 4.34 -6.04 2.96
CA VAL A 99 4.09 -6.16 4.40
C VAL A 99 2.64 -5.79 4.72
N ILE A 100 2.14 -4.68 4.17
CA ILE A 100 0.79 -4.19 4.43
C ILE A 100 -0.25 -5.13 3.81
N ASP A 101 -0.03 -5.64 2.60
CA ASP A 101 -0.91 -6.61 1.93
C ASP A 101 -1.00 -7.93 2.72
N THR A 102 0.14 -8.42 3.24
CA THR A 102 0.14 -9.59 4.12
C THR A 102 -0.66 -9.32 5.40
N ALA A 103 -0.51 -8.14 6.00
CA ALA A 103 -1.25 -7.74 7.19
C ALA A 103 -2.76 -7.70 6.94
N LYS A 104 -3.20 -7.17 5.80
CA LYS A 104 -4.61 -7.15 5.36
C LYS A 104 -5.15 -8.56 5.23
N ALA A 105 -4.46 -9.43 4.49
CA ALA A 105 -4.88 -10.81 4.31
C ALA A 105 -4.94 -11.59 5.65
N ILE A 106 -3.99 -11.37 6.57
CA ILE A 106 -4.04 -11.96 7.91
C ILE A 106 -5.26 -11.46 8.67
N GLY A 107 -5.45 -10.15 8.71
CA GLY A 107 -6.51 -9.53 9.49
C GLY A 107 -7.91 -9.89 9.00
N ILE A 108 -8.13 -9.94 7.67
CA ILE A 108 -9.43 -10.30 7.11
C ILE A 108 -9.77 -11.77 7.37
N VAL A 109 -8.83 -12.70 7.17
CA VAL A 109 -9.06 -14.14 7.42
C VAL A 109 -9.19 -14.46 8.91
N TYR A 110 -8.57 -13.67 9.77
CA TYR A 110 -8.72 -13.86 11.22
C TYR A 110 -10.18 -13.75 11.67
N ASN A 111 -10.90 -12.74 11.15
CA ASN A 111 -12.29 -12.46 11.50
C ASN A 111 -13.31 -13.10 10.53
N ASN A 112 -12.84 -13.67 9.40
CA ASN A 112 -13.66 -14.37 8.41
C ASN A 112 -13.07 -15.75 8.14
N PRO A 113 -13.17 -16.70 9.09
CA PRO A 113 -12.49 -18.00 9.01
C PRO A 113 -13.00 -18.90 7.89
N GLU A 114 -14.15 -18.61 7.27
CA GLU A 114 -14.65 -19.24 6.06
C GLU A 114 -13.71 -19.04 4.87
N PHE A 115 -12.93 -17.95 4.85
CA PHE A 115 -11.89 -17.67 3.85
C PHE A 115 -10.49 -18.21 4.23
N LYS A 116 -10.41 -19.25 5.08
CA LYS A 116 -9.14 -19.93 5.42
C LYS A 116 -8.36 -20.46 4.22
N ASP A 117 -9.04 -20.77 3.13
CA ASP A 117 -8.43 -20.93 1.82
C ASP A 117 -8.23 -19.54 1.22
N ILE A 118 -6.98 -19.06 1.28
CA ILE A 118 -6.60 -17.71 0.83
C ILE A 118 -6.96 -17.49 -0.65
N LYS A 119 -6.98 -18.54 -1.46
CA LYS A 119 -7.36 -18.46 -2.89
C LYS A 119 -8.80 -17.96 -3.08
N SER A 120 -9.68 -18.17 -2.10
CA SER A 120 -11.07 -17.69 -2.14
C SER A 120 -11.23 -16.16 -1.97
N LEU A 121 -10.16 -15.44 -1.63
CA LEU A 121 -10.16 -13.98 -1.50
C LEU A 121 -9.98 -13.25 -2.83
N VAL A 122 -9.65 -13.94 -3.92
CA VAL A 122 -9.37 -13.32 -5.21
C VAL A 122 -10.60 -12.55 -5.74
N GLY A 123 -10.35 -11.37 -6.31
CA GLY A 123 -11.42 -10.47 -6.76
C GLY A 123 -12.10 -9.76 -5.58
N VAL A 124 -13.41 -9.65 -5.64
CA VAL A 124 -14.23 -9.04 -4.57
C VAL A 124 -14.81 -10.16 -3.71
N ALA A 125 -14.21 -10.38 -2.55
CA ALA A 125 -14.68 -11.38 -1.60
C ALA A 125 -15.90 -10.87 -0.81
N ASP A 126 -16.87 -11.75 -0.54
CA ASP A 126 -18.08 -11.42 0.23
C ASP A 126 -17.83 -11.66 1.75
N THR A 127 -16.80 -11.00 2.28
CA THR A 127 -16.50 -11.06 3.72
C THR A 127 -17.58 -10.34 4.52
N LYS A 128 -17.90 -10.84 5.71
CA LYS A 128 -18.98 -10.31 6.54
C LYS A 128 -18.48 -9.43 7.67
N ASN A 129 -17.25 -9.68 8.13
CA ASN A 129 -16.67 -9.00 9.25
C ASN A 129 -15.48 -8.13 8.81
N LYS A 130 -15.32 -6.98 9.45
CA LYS A 130 -14.12 -6.18 9.29
C LYS A 130 -12.88 -7.00 9.70
N SER A 131 -11.76 -6.72 9.07
CA SER A 131 -10.43 -7.20 9.45
C SER A 131 -10.15 -6.93 10.94
N LEU A 132 -9.19 -7.64 11.54
CA LEU A 132 -8.53 -7.08 12.73
C LEU A 132 -8.11 -5.65 12.44
N PRO A 133 -8.21 -4.72 13.41
CA PRO A 133 -7.75 -3.35 13.20
C PRO A 133 -6.28 -3.34 12.76
N ILE A 134 -5.99 -2.61 11.69
CA ILE A 134 -4.63 -2.49 11.14
C ILE A 134 -4.18 -1.04 11.29
N ILE A 135 -2.99 -0.86 11.88
CA ILE A 135 -2.24 0.40 11.87
C ILE A 135 -1.10 0.22 10.87
N ALA A 136 -1.11 1.00 9.80
CA ALA A 136 -0.14 0.86 8.72
C ALA A 136 0.86 2.01 8.72
N LEU A 137 2.15 1.69 8.72
CA LEU A 137 3.28 2.62 8.61
C LEU A 137 4.07 2.27 7.35
N PRO A 138 3.77 2.90 6.20
CA PRO A 138 4.46 2.62 4.95
C PRO A 138 5.92 3.07 4.99
N THR A 139 6.82 2.26 4.40
CA THR A 139 8.25 2.57 4.25
C THR A 139 8.65 2.82 2.80
N THR A 140 7.70 2.78 1.87
CA THR A 140 7.86 3.09 0.44
C THR A 140 6.83 4.11 -0.01
N ALA A 141 7.19 4.94 -0.98
CA ALA A 141 6.32 5.96 -1.54
C ALA A 141 5.77 5.52 -2.92
N GLY A 142 4.93 4.49 -2.96
CA GLY A 142 4.45 3.91 -4.21
C GLY A 142 3.06 3.29 -4.14
N THR A 143 2.91 2.20 -3.39
CA THR A 143 1.75 1.32 -3.45
C THR A 143 0.48 1.89 -2.82
N ALA A 144 0.61 2.84 -1.89
CA ALA A 144 -0.50 3.36 -1.11
C ALA A 144 -1.33 2.28 -0.38
N ALA A 145 -0.73 1.12 -0.07
CA ALA A 145 -1.45 0.00 0.53
C ALA A 145 -2.10 0.37 1.88
N GLU A 146 -1.58 1.38 2.56
CA GLU A 146 -2.07 1.90 3.83
C GLU A 146 -3.42 2.64 3.72
N VAL A 147 -3.87 3.01 2.51
CA VAL A 147 -5.13 3.75 2.27
C VAL A 147 -6.05 3.04 1.28
N THR A 148 -5.68 1.86 0.82
CA THR A 148 -6.45 1.13 -0.20
C THR A 148 -7.26 -0.02 0.39
N ILE A 149 -8.34 -0.38 -0.31
CA ILE A 149 -9.13 -1.60 -0.08
C ILE A 149 -8.60 -2.79 -0.88
N ASN A 150 -7.46 -2.62 -1.54
CA ASN A 150 -6.84 -3.63 -2.39
C ASN A 150 -5.63 -4.23 -1.68
N TYR A 151 -5.35 -5.50 -1.95
CA TYR A 151 -4.12 -6.18 -1.57
C TYR A 151 -3.80 -7.28 -2.57
N VAL A 152 -2.52 -7.62 -2.69
CA VAL A 152 -2.05 -8.59 -3.69
C VAL A 152 -1.25 -9.68 -3.00
N ILE A 153 -1.71 -10.93 -3.15
CA ILE A 153 -1.04 -12.13 -2.62
C ILE A 153 -0.69 -13.05 -3.77
N THR A 154 0.50 -13.61 -3.76
CA THR A 154 0.96 -14.55 -4.79
C THR A 154 0.52 -15.97 -4.44
N ASP A 155 -0.19 -16.61 -5.35
CA ASP A 155 -0.35 -18.07 -5.36
C ASP A 155 0.94 -18.65 -5.93
N GLU A 156 1.81 -19.15 -5.05
CA GLU A 156 3.11 -19.71 -5.42
C GLU A 156 3.03 -21.04 -6.18
N GLU A 157 1.89 -21.74 -6.12
CA GLU A 157 1.65 -22.97 -6.86
C GLU A 157 1.21 -22.69 -8.30
N ALA A 158 0.29 -21.73 -8.46
CA ALA A 158 -0.24 -21.34 -9.77
C ALA A 158 0.62 -20.28 -10.49
N LEU A 159 1.61 -19.67 -9.81
CA LEU A 159 2.42 -18.55 -10.31
C LEU A 159 1.57 -17.35 -10.75
N VAL A 160 0.57 -17.01 -9.94
CA VAL A 160 -0.39 -15.93 -10.23
C VAL A 160 -0.42 -14.93 -9.07
N LYS A 161 -0.43 -13.64 -9.39
CA LYS A 161 -0.76 -12.58 -8.43
C LYS A 161 -2.27 -12.46 -8.31
N MET A 162 -2.79 -12.80 -7.14
CA MET A 162 -4.19 -12.67 -6.77
C MET A 162 -4.44 -11.22 -6.32
N VAL A 163 -5.18 -10.47 -7.11
CA VAL A 163 -5.68 -9.15 -6.71
C VAL A 163 -6.96 -9.36 -5.91
N CYS A 164 -6.94 -8.90 -4.66
CA CYS A 164 -8.06 -8.98 -3.73
C CYS A 164 -8.57 -7.57 -3.44
N VAL A 165 -9.89 -7.40 -3.38
CA VAL A 165 -10.54 -6.12 -3.14
C VAL A 165 -11.59 -6.30 -2.06
N ASP A 166 -11.39 -5.67 -0.90
CA ASP A 166 -12.30 -5.80 0.23
C ASP A 166 -12.35 -4.52 1.07
N PRO A 167 -13.50 -3.81 1.10
CA PRO A 167 -13.64 -2.62 1.95
C PRO A 167 -13.44 -2.89 3.45
N ASN A 168 -13.58 -4.14 3.87
CA ASN A 168 -13.44 -4.54 5.27
C ASN A 168 -11.97 -4.66 5.73
N ASP A 169 -10.99 -4.59 4.80
CA ASP A 169 -9.58 -4.74 5.11
C ASP A 169 -8.80 -3.42 5.24
N ILE A 170 -9.44 -2.29 4.90
CA ILE A 170 -8.75 -1.00 4.92
C ILE A 170 -8.16 -0.71 6.31
N PRO A 171 -6.89 -0.30 6.42
CA PRO A 171 -6.30 0.06 7.72
C PRO A 171 -7.10 1.16 8.42
N VAL A 172 -7.40 0.97 9.70
CA VAL A 172 -8.15 1.97 10.50
C VAL A 172 -7.31 3.21 10.77
N LEU A 173 -5.98 3.06 10.76
CA LEU A 173 -5.04 4.13 10.99
C LEU A 173 -3.85 3.99 10.05
N SER A 174 -3.52 5.09 9.36
CA SER A 174 -2.30 5.21 8.56
C SER A 174 -1.39 6.26 9.17
N ILE A 175 -0.12 5.93 9.33
CA ILE A 175 0.90 6.87 9.81
C ILE A 175 1.97 6.98 8.72
N VAL A 176 1.84 8.01 7.89
CA VAL A 176 2.71 8.26 6.74
C VAL A 176 3.91 9.10 7.20
N ASP A 177 4.90 8.41 7.78
CA ASP A 177 6.12 9.00 8.28
C ASP A 177 7.20 8.98 7.20
N ALA A 178 7.47 10.15 6.60
CA ALA A 178 8.44 10.28 5.53
C ALA A 178 9.88 9.92 5.96
N GLU A 179 10.21 9.99 7.25
CA GLU A 179 11.50 9.55 7.76
C GLU A 179 11.71 8.04 7.56
N LEU A 180 10.66 7.23 7.70
CA LEU A 180 10.75 5.77 7.46
C LEU A 180 11.03 5.45 5.98
N MET A 181 10.71 6.37 5.06
CA MET A 181 10.94 6.24 3.61
C MET A 181 12.32 6.79 3.18
N SER A 182 12.96 7.63 4.00
CA SER A 182 14.19 8.35 3.64
C SER A 182 15.39 7.42 3.35
N GLY A 183 15.39 6.23 3.95
CA GLY A 183 16.40 5.19 3.76
C GLY A 183 16.33 4.41 2.45
N MET A 184 15.27 4.56 1.64
CA MET A 184 15.14 3.83 0.39
C MET A 184 16.36 4.03 -0.52
N PRO A 185 16.93 2.97 -1.15
CA PRO A 185 17.87 3.14 -2.25
C PRO A 185 17.28 3.96 -3.40
N ALA A 186 18.11 4.70 -4.13
CA ALA A 186 17.65 5.56 -5.22
C ALA A 186 16.83 4.81 -6.28
N SER A 187 17.24 3.58 -6.64
CA SER A 187 16.50 2.74 -7.58
C SER A 187 15.12 2.35 -7.06
N LEU A 188 14.99 2.06 -5.77
CA LEU A 188 13.70 1.75 -5.15
C LEU A 188 12.81 3.00 -5.10
N ALA A 189 13.37 4.14 -4.70
CA ALA A 189 12.64 5.41 -4.67
C ALA A 189 12.10 5.80 -6.06
N ALA A 190 12.92 5.63 -7.11
CA ALA A 190 12.50 5.87 -8.50
C ALA A 190 11.39 4.90 -8.94
N ALA A 191 11.57 3.60 -8.71
CA ALA A 191 10.60 2.58 -9.11
C ALA A 191 9.25 2.77 -8.39
N THR A 192 9.26 2.99 -7.07
CA THR A 192 8.02 3.20 -6.31
C THR A 192 7.35 4.54 -6.65
N GLY A 193 8.13 5.58 -6.92
CA GLY A 193 7.56 6.86 -7.35
C GLY A 193 6.92 6.81 -8.74
N LEU A 194 7.48 6.05 -9.68
CA LEU A 194 6.86 5.77 -10.98
C LEU A 194 5.64 4.85 -10.85
N ASP A 195 5.61 3.96 -9.87
CA ASP A 195 4.44 3.18 -9.50
C ASP A 195 3.29 4.09 -9.04
N ALA A 196 3.58 5.03 -8.12
CA ALA A 196 2.60 6.04 -7.69
C ALA A 196 2.09 6.91 -8.85
N LEU A 197 2.97 7.28 -9.80
CA LEU A 197 2.57 8.00 -11.01
C LEU A 197 1.64 7.15 -11.88
N THR A 198 1.97 5.88 -12.06
CA THR A 198 1.14 4.93 -12.83
C THR A 198 -0.23 4.76 -12.19
N HIS A 199 -0.30 4.64 -10.86
CA HIS A 199 -1.56 4.62 -10.11
C HIS A 199 -2.41 5.87 -10.40
N ALA A 200 -1.79 7.06 -10.33
CA ALA A 200 -2.51 8.30 -10.59
C ALA A 200 -2.99 8.41 -12.05
N MET A 201 -2.16 8.05 -13.02
CA MET A 201 -2.52 8.12 -14.44
C MET A 201 -3.60 7.10 -14.80
N GLU A 202 -3.45 5.84 -14.40
CA GLU A 202 -4.46 4.83 -14.70
C GLU A 202 -5.77 5.07 -13.96
N GLY A 203 -5.71 5.46 -12.68
CA GLY A 203 -6.89 5.83 -11.91
C GLY A 203 -7.63 7.03 -12.51
N TYR A 204 -6.92 7.97 -13.13
CA TYR A 204 -7.52 9.11 -13.82
C TYR A 204 -8.28 8.71 -15.09
N ILE A 205 -7.78 7.77 -15.89
CA ILE A 205 -8.38 7.35 -17.17
C ILE A 205 -9.30 6.13 -17.07
N THR A 206 -9.47 5.52 -15.89
CA THR A 206 -10.40 4.39 -15.73
C THR A 206 -11.84 4.79 -16.02
N LYS A 207 -12.66 3.85 -16.49
CA LYS A 207 -14.09 4.10 -16.79
C LYS A 207 -14.93 4.43 -15.55
N ALA A 208 -14.46 4.06 -14.36
CA ALA A 208 -15.14 4.32 -13.08
C ALA A 208 -14.78 5.68 -12.46
N HIS A 209 -13.96 6.50 -13.13
CA HIS A 209 -13.55 7.81 -12.65
C HIS A 209 -14.74 8.77 -12.44
N TRP A 210 -14.58 9.72 -11.54
CA TRP A 210 -15.53 10.82 -11.31
C TRP A 210 -14.80 11.99 -10.64
N GLU A 211 -15.45 13.14 -10.52
CA GLU A 211 -14.84 14.43 -10.16
C GLU A 211 -13.96 14.37 -8.91
N MET A 212 -14.41 13.64 -7.85
CA MET A 212 -13.64 13.55 -6.61
C MET A 212 -12.35 12.75 -6.79
N THR A 213 -12.39 11.62 -7.49
CA THR A 213 -11.19 10.81 -7.73
C THR A 213 -10.26 11.48 -8.73
N ASP A 214 -10.81 12.20 -9.70
CA ASP A 214 -10.05 12.99 -10.68
C ASP A 214 -9.20 14.06 -9.98
N MET A 215 -9.79 14.75 -9.00
CA MET A 215 -9.07 15.75 -8.19
C MET A 215 -7.85 15.12 -7.47
N PHE A 216 -8.01 13.94 -6.89
CA PHE A 216 -6.89 13.24 -6.24
C PHE A 216 -5.80 12.87 -7.24
N HIS A 217 -6.16 12.29 -8.37
CA HIS A 217 -5.20 11.82 -9.36
C HIS A 217 -4.40 12.96 -9.98
N LEU A 218 -5.06 14.04 -10.43
CA LEU A 218 -4.38 15.21 -10.98
C LEU A 218 -3.43 15.87 -9.97
N LYS A 219 -3.88 15.97 -8.70
CA LYS A 219 -3.02 16.51 -7.65
C LYS A 219 -1.81 15.63 -7.37
N ALA A 220 -2.00 14.30 -7.34
CA ALA A 220 -0.91 13.35 -7.14
C ALA A 220 0.12 13.44 -8.29
N MET A 221 -0.33 13.44 -9.55
CA MET A 221 0.52 13.57 -10.73
C MET A 221 1.40 14.82 -10.66
N LYS A 222 0.80 15.97 -10.33
CA LYS A 222 1.55 17.24 -10.19
C LYS A 222 2.64 17.14 -9.13
N ILE A 223 2.29 16.64 -7.92
CA ILE A 223 3.26 16.54 -6.81
C ILE A 223 4.40 15.58 -7.19
N ILE A 224 4.09 14.43 -7.80
CA ILE A 224 5.08 13.43 -8.21
C ILE A 224 6.04 14.03 -9.24
N TYR A 225 5.51 14.68 -10.27
CA TYR A 225 6.31 15.32 -11.33
C TYR A 225 7.30 16.34 -10.77
N GLU A 226 6.85 17.20 -9.85
CA GLU A 226 7.67 18.25 -9.24
C GLU A 226 8.74 17.71 -8.27
N ASN A 227 8.56 16.51 -7.71
CA ASN A 227 9.34 16.05 -6.55
C ASN A 227 10.07 14.71 -6.74
N LEU A 228 9.70 13.85 -7.68
CA LEU A 228 10.27 12.50 -7.79
C LEU A 228 11.80 12.51 -7.92
N GLU A 229 12.34 13.27 -8.86
CA GLU A 229 13.79 13.36 -9.07
C GLU A 229 14.52 13.88 -7.83
N LYS A 230 13.97 14.91 -7.19
CA LYS A 230 14.51 15.49 -5.94
C LYS A 230 14.48 14.49 -4.78
N ALA A 231 13.40 13.70 -4.68
CA ALA A 231 13.27 12.66 -3.65
C ALA A 231 14.25 11.51 -3.85
N VAL A 232 14.46 11.07 -5.10
CA VAL A 232 15.49 10.10 -5.47
C VAL A 232 16.88 10.60 -5.06
N ASN A 233 17.14 11.90 -5.20
CA ASN A 233 18.36 12.59 -4.76
C ASN A 233 18.35 12.98 -3.27
N LYS A 234 17.48 12.36 -2.46
CA LYS A 234 17.43 12.49 -0.99
C LYS A 234 17.07 13.90 -0.46
N ASN A 235 16.35 14.71 -1.23
CA ASN A 235 15.81 15.95 -0.72
C ASN A 235 14.66 15.65 0.26
N GLN A 236 14.79 16.04 1.52
CA GLN A 236 13.83 15.73 2.57
C GLN A 236 12.42 16.23 2.26
N LYS A 237 12.25 17.46 1.82
CA LYS A 237 10.93 18.03 1.48
C LYS A 237 10.29 17.25 0.32
N ALA A 238 11.09 16.84 -0.65
CA ALA A 238 10.60 16.07 -1.77
C ALA A 238 10.19 14.63 -1.34
N ILE A 239 10.90 14.02 -0.40
CA ILE A 239 10.48 12.73 0.19
C ILE A 239 9.13 12.87 0.90
N GLU A 240 8.92 13.94 1.69
CA GLU A 240 7.63 14.22 2.31
C GLU A 240 6.51 14.41 1.28
N GLN A 241 6.80 15.12 0.18
CA GLN A 241 5.85 15.32 -0.91
C GLN A 241 5.53 14.01 -1.63
N MET A 242 6.52 13.15 -1.87
CA MET A 242 6.28 11.83 -2.46
C MET A 242 5.47 10.92 -1.54
N ALA A 243 5.71 10.95 -0.23
CA ALA A 243 4.93 10.23 0.76
C ALA A 243 3.45 10.67 0.76
N LEU A 244 3.21 11.98 0.64
CA LEU A 244 1.87 12.53 0.51
C LEU A 244 1.23 12.18 -0.84
N ALA A 245 1.96 12.30 -1.94
CA ALA A 245 1.43 12.11 -3.29
C ALA A 245 0.97 10.68 -3.54
N GLN A 246 1.73 9.67 -3.09
CA GLN A 246 1.34 8.28 -3.23
C GLN A 246 0.04 7.98 -2.43
N TYR A 247 -0.09 8.54 -1.24
CA TYR A 247 -1.32 8.41 -0.44
C TYR A 247 -2.52 9.05 -1.15
N ILE A 248 -2.35 10.26 -1.71
CA ILE A 248 -3.40 10.94 -2.49
C ILE A 248 -3.80 10.09 -3.71
N ALA A 249 -2.84 9.53 -4.45
CA ALA A 249 -3.12 8.61 -5.55
C ALA A 249 -3.93 7.39 -5.07
N GLY A 250 -3.58 6.84 -3.89
CA GLY A 250 -4.28 5.73 -3.24
C GLY A 250 -5.74 6.03 -2.92
N MET A 251 -6.03 7.20 -2.39
CA MET A 251 -7.41 7.64 -2.14
C MET A 251 -8.26 7.61 -3.42
N GLY A 252 -7.65 7.89 -4.58
CA GLY A 252 -8.31 7.85 -5.87
C GLY A 252 -8.47 6.42 -6.38
N PHE A 253 -7.37 5.77 -6.79
CA PHE A 253 -7.43 4.50 -7.53
C PHE A 253 -8.04 3.35 -6.74
N SER A 254 -7.92 3.35 -5.44
CA SER A 254 -8.54 2.34 -4.57
C SER A 254 -10.04 2.21 -4.79
N ASN A 255 -10.69 3.30 -5.18
CA ASN A 255 -12.14 3.39 -5.34
C ASN A 255 -12.64 3.26 -6.78
N VAL A 256 -11.74 3.39 -7.77
CA VAL A 256 -12.13 3.38 -9.20
C VAL A 256 -11.36 2.33 -10.02
N GLY A 257 -10.36 1.69 -9.42
CA GLY A 257 -9.55 0.68 -10.08
C GLY A 257 -8.43 1.26 -10.94
N LEU A 258 -7.73 0.36 -11.61
CA LEU A 258 -6.57 0.63 -12.46
C LEU A 258 -6.80 0.12 -13.89
N GLY A 259 -5.76 0.09 -14.70
CA GLY A 259 -5.85 -0.24 -16.12
C GLY A 259 -4.90 -1.35 -16.58
N ILE A 260 -4.52 -1.25 -17.86
CA ILE A 260 -3.76 -2.29 -18.57
C ILE A 260 -2.30 -2.34 -18.11
N VAL A 261 -1.69 -1.22 -17.69
CA VAL A 261 -0.30 -1.21 -17.20
C VAL A 261 -0.17 -2.16 -16.02
N HIS A 262 -1.00 -1.99 -14.99
CA HIS A 262 -0.98 -2.86 -13.82
C HIS A 262 -1.34 -4.30 -14.15
N SER A 263 -2.32 -4.52 -15.04
CA SER A 263 -2.70 -5.87 -15.47
C SER A 263 -1.54 -6.62 -16.12
N MET A 264 -0.74 -5.95 -16.95
CA MET A 264 0.45 -6.52 -17.59
C MET A 264 1.61 -6.66 -16.60
N ALA A 265 1.85 -5.64 -15.76
CA ALA A 265 2.93 -5.65 -14.78
C ALA A 265 2.79 -6.80 -13.76
N HIS A 266 1.58 -7.15 -13.36
CA HIS A 266 1.32 -8.28 -12.48
C HIS A 266 1.79 -9.62 -13.10
N GLN A 267 1.62 -9.80 -14.41
CA GLN A 267 2.09 -11.02 -15.10
C GLN A 267 3.62 -11.09 -15.11
N LEU A 268 4.30 -9.97 -15.40
CA LEU A 268 5.76 -9.90 -15.34
C LEU A 268 6.29 -10.19 -13.92
N GLY A 269 5.62 -9.67 -12.91
CA GLY A 269 5.96 -9.93 -11.52
C GLY A 269 5.74 -11.39 -11.11
N ALA A 270 4.67 -12.03 -11.58
CA ALA A 270 4.34 -13.42 -11.24
C ALA A 270 5.27 -14.43 -11.91
N LEU A 271 5.62 -14.21 -13.19
CA LEU A 271 6.38 -15.17 -14.00
C LEU A 271 7.90 -14.97 -13.91
N TYR A 272 8.36 -13.73 -13.75
CA TYR A 272 9.77 -13.37 -13.84
C TYR A 272 10.32 -12.70 -12.58
N ASP A 273 9.49 -12.59 -11.54
CA ASP A 273 9.82 -11.86 -10.28
C ASP A 273 10.29 -10.42 -10.52
N THR A 274 9.80 -9.80 -11.61
CA THR A 274 10.13 -8.42 -11.95
C THR A 274 9.62 -7.49 -10.84
N PRO A 275 10.44 -6.57 -10.30
CA PRO A 275 9.98 -5.61 -9.31
C PRO A 275 8.82 -4.77 -9.85
N HIS A 276 7.73 -4.66 -9.08
CA HIS A 276 6.45 -4.13 -9.54
C HIS A 276 6.55 -2.72 -10.15
N GLY A 277 7.19 -1.78 -9.45
CA GLY A 277 7.35 -0.42 -9.95
C GLY A 277 8.23 -0.33 -11.21
N VAL A 278 9.20 -1.25 -11.39
CA VAL A 278 10.00 -1.35 -12.61
C VAL A 278 9.13 -1.83 -13.77
N ALA A 279 8.31 -2.87 -13.56
CA ALA A 279 7.39 -3.38 -14.58
C ALA A 279 6.41 -2.29 -15.03
N ASN A 280 5.81 -1.56 -14.09
CA ASN A 280 4.92 -0.44 -14.39
C ASN A 280 5.64 0.66 -15.18
N ALA A 281 6.84 1.06 -14.76
CA ALA A 281 7.61 2.11 -15.45
C ALA A 281 7.95 1.75 -16.89
N LEU A 282 8.28 0.47 -17.16
CA LEU A 282 8.58 -0.02 -18.50
C LEU A 282 7.35 -0.03 -19.43
N LEU A 283 6.19 -0.38 -18.89
CA LEU A 283 4.97 -0.52 -19.67
C LEU A 283 4.22 0.81 -19.87
N LEU A 284 4.35 1.72 -18.89
CA LEU A 284 3.57 2.97 -18.85
C LEU A 284 3.60 3.77 -20.15
N PRO A 285 4.75 4.09 -20.78
CA PRO A 285 4.76 4.93 -21.98
C PRO A 285 3.97 4.32 -23.13
N TYR A 286 4.12 3.04 -23.37
CA TYR A 286 3.47 2.33 -24.49
C TYR A 286 1.96 2.24 -24.30
N VAL A 287 1.53 1.90 -23.11
CA VAL A 287 0.09 1.80 -22.78
C VAL A 287 -0.55 3.18 -22.81
N MET A 288 0.13 4.21 -22.30
CA MET A 288 -0.41 5.57 -22.30
C MET A 288 -0.49 6.13 -23.73
N GLU A 289 0.49 5.88 -24.59
CA GLU A 289 0.41 6.24 -26.02
C GLU A 289 -0.82 5.60 -26.68
N TRP A 290 -1.12 4.35 -26.35
CA TRP A 290 -2.30 3.66 -26.88
C TRP A 290 -3.61 4.25 -26.34
N ASN A 291 -3.70 4.47 -25.02
CA ASN A 291 -4.88 5.03 -24.35
C ASN A 291 -5.18 6.46 -24.79
N GLY A 292 -4.16 7.28 -25.07
CA GLY A 292 -4.30 8.66 -25.50
C GLY A 292 -5.10 8.83 -26.79
N LYS A 293 -5.13 7.80 -27.66
CA LYS A 293 -5.93 7.79 -28.89
C LYS A 293 -7.44 7.70 -28.61
N VAL A 294 -7.83 7.20 -27.44
CA VAL A 294 -9.23 6.96 -27.07
C VAL A 294 -9.80 8.08 -26.18
N CYS A 295 -8.96 8.69 -25.35
CA CYS A 295 -9.38 9.74 -24.40
C CYS A 295 -8.44 10.96 -24.41
N PRO A 296 -8.26 11.64 -25.57
CA PRO A 296 -7.27 12.71 -25.73
C PRO A 296 -7.47 13.89 -24.76
N GLU A 297 -8.71 14.23 -24.40
CA GLU A 297 -8.99 15.31 -23.43
C GLU A 297 -8.43 15.00 -22.05
N ARG A 298 -8.51 13.73 -21.61
CA ARG A 298 -7.94 13.31 -20.32
C ARG A 298 -6.41 13.44 -20.31
N PHE A 299 -5.75 13.18 -21.47
CA PHE A 299 -4.31 13.34 -21.62
C PHE A 299 -3.89 14.81 -21.67
N LYS A 300 -4.75 15.70 -22.20
CA LYS A 300 -4.53 17.13 -22.12
C LYS A 300 -4.52 17.60 -20.65
N ASP A 301 -5.51 17.20 -19.85
CA ASP A 301 -5.59 17.54 -18.43
C ASP A 301 -4.35 17.03 -17.66
N MET A 302 -3.88 15.80 -17.96
CA MET A 302 -2.63 15.28 -17.40
C MET A 302 -1.42 16.12 -17.80
N GLY A 303 -1.35 16.55 -19.08
CA GLY A 303 -0.31 17.46 -19.57
C GLY A 303 -0.30 18.78 -18.78
N GLU A 304 -1.47 19.36 -18.54
CA GLU A 304 -1.60 20.57 -17.72
C GLU A 304 -1.20 20.36 -16.25
N ALA A 305 -1.41 19.16 -15.70
CA ALA A 305 -0.97 18.82 -14.36
C ALA A 305 0.57 18.71 -14.23
N PHE A 306 1.24 18.35 -15.30
CA PHE A 306 2.71 18.30 -15.35
C PHE A 306 3.36 19.69 -15.59
N GLY A 307 2.65 20.68 -16.13
CA GLY A 307 3.09 22.06 -16.34
C GLY A 307 3.16 22.46 -17.79
#